data_00c9b35f696174af2434f8a647f21bdb
#
_entry.id   00c9b35f696174af2434f8a647f21bdb
#
_cell.length_a   1.000
_cell.length_b   1.000
_cell.length_c   1.000
_cell.angle_alpha   90.00
_cell.angle_beta   90.00
_cell.angle_gamma   90.00
#
_symmetry.space_group_name_H-M   'P 1'
#
loop_
_entity.id
_entity.type
_entity.pdbx_description
1 polymer ?
#
loop_
_entity_poly.entity_id
_entity_poly.type
_entity_poly.pdbx_seq_one_letter_code
_entity_poly.pdbx_strand_id
1 'polypeptide(L)'
;MVSHHFFYQLALLAIIWLFVMLHLTGSQPGRTTPPVPAQPKRKRSTEPTAFEGLTHKPHCALCERETAPPQAPPPVPPDPMPLTNRRPREVDTSMHFCPHLGCDYRGWLGMNNLRANGHPNGGLWRQFQCTSCEGYFPEHHGTIFHGKQAAVERIVRVLACLAEGLGIRATARVFEVAPHTVLQGLVEAAEQLRAFAAYFLCDLHLEQLQLDELYAVLRDLKAGEISDDEAIRRLERSPSWVWTAMDPKSKLLLVVDVGSRTLAMAQRVVHQVTQVLVPDCVPLVLTDGLKDYGTALLTHFGYWMHPERRQDKGPRPKPRWMPLPGLLYAQVVKSYRRRRLVGVKHRVVFGPQLAIEQVLARCGWTINTAFVERLNLDIRQRVAAIGRRVNTLCQGEAGLRDQLALFHVYHNFVVPHASLRQPLLVPEVTNGRGAAKGWRPCTPAMAAGLTDHVWSLKEVLLYRVPPWPQAQTV
;
A
#
# COMPACT_ATOMS: atom_id res chain seq x y z
N MET A 1 -1.81 32.13 -37.74
CA MET A 1 -1.04 30.88 -37.96
C MET A 1 -1.43 29.77 -36.92
N VAL A 2 -2.71 29.64 -36.55
CA VAL A 2 -3.15 28.63 -35.55
C VAL A 2 -4.11 27.60 -36.20
N SER A 3 -4.49 27.78 -37.48
CA SER A 3 -5.54 26.95 -38.09
C SER A 3 -5.08 25.65 -38.75
N HIS A 4 -3.79 25.50 -39.13
CA HIS A 4 -3.33 24.29 -39.85
C HIS A 4 -3.05 23.08 -38.96
N HIS A 5 -2.66 23.29 -37.71
CA HIS A 5 -2.36 22.17 -36.79
C HIS A 5 -3.61 21.43 -36.28
N PHE A 6 -4.72 22.12 -36.21
CA PHE A 6 -5.99 21.52 -35.75
C PHE A 6 -6.61 20.59 -36.82
N PHE A 7 -6.49 20.96 -38.10
CA PHE A 7 -6.98 20.13 -39.21
C PHE A 7 -6.12 18.87 -39.41
N TYR A 8 -4.81 18.95 -39.16
CA TYR A 8 -3.92 17.76 -39.23
C TYR A 8 -4.23 16.72 -38.15
N GLN A 9 -4.58 17.15 -36.95
CA GLN A 9 -4.94 16.24 -35.85
C GLN A 9 -6.31 15.58 -36.08
N LEU A 10 -7.26 16.28 -36.68
CA LEU A 10 -8.57 15.72 -37.04
C LEU A 10 -8.45 14.70 -38.20
N ALA A 11 -7.60 14.95 -39.17
CA ALA A 11 -7.33 14.04 -40.30
C ALA A 11 -6.65 12.75 -39.80
N LEU A 12 -5.70 12.83 -38.89
CA LEU A 12 -5.01 11.67 -38.31
C LEU A 12 -5.98 10.80 -37.48
N LEU A 13 -6.88 11.41 -36.74
CA LEU A 13 -7.91 10.69 -35.97
C LEU A 13 -8.95 10.03 -36.89
N ALA A 14 -9.27 10.63 -38.04
CA ALA A 14 -10.18 10.03 -39.02
C ALA A 14 -9.53 8.83 -39.73
N ILE A 15 -8.25 8.89 -40.04
CA ILE A 15 -7.50 7.79 -40.67
C ILE A 15 -7.38 6.60 -39.72
N ILE A 16 -7.09 6.83 -38.43
CA ILE A 16 -7.04 5.80 -37.40
C ILE A 16 -8.41 5.15 -37.21
N TRP A 17 -9.48 5.93 -37.27
CA TRP A 17 -10.86 5.43 -37.16
C TRP A 17 -11.27 4.57 -38.36
N LEU A 18 -10.84 4.94 -39.58
CA LEU A 18 -11.08 4.19 -40.80
C LEU A 18 -10.33 2.84 -40.80
N PHE A 19 -9.09 2.81 -40.30
CA PHE A 19 -8.30 1.58 -40.17
C PHE A 19 -8.89 0.59 -39.18
N VAL A 20 -9.43 1.07 -38.06
CA VAL A 20 -10.08 0.22 -37.05
C VAL A 20 -11.42 -0.38 -37.58
N MET A 21 -12.15 0.36 -38.41
CA MET A 21 -13.41 -0.11 -39.00
C MET A 21 -13.18 -1.11 -40.14
N LEU A 22 -12.12 -0.98 -40.93
CA LEU A 22 -11.79 -1.92 -42.02
C LEU A 22 -11.31 -3.28 -41.50
N HIS A 23 -10.75 -3.37 -40.28
CA HIS A 23 -10.33 -4.62 -39.66
C HIS A 23 -11.46 -5.39 -38.94
N LEU A 24 -12.62 -4.75 -38.72
CA LEU A 24 -13.77 -5.38 -38.03
C LEU A 24 -14.77 -6.03 -38.99
N THR A 25 -14.63 -5.88 -40.31
CA THR A 25 -15.57 -6.42 -41.32
C THR A 25 -15.02 -7.51 -42.20
N GLY A 26 -13.80 -8.02 -41.99
CA GLY A 26 -13.19 -9.06 -42.76
C GLY A 26 -13.55 -10.46 -42.28
N SER A 27 -14.61 -11.06 -42.81
CA SER A 27 -14.92 -12.46 -42.68
C SER A 27 -13.86 -13.30 -43.42
N GLN A 28 -13.19 -14.22 -42.74
CA GLN A 28 -12.30 -15.22 -43.33
C GLN A 28 -12.98 -16.58 -43.39
N PRO A 29 -12.84 -17.34 -44.47
CA PRO A 29 -13.39 -18.68 -44.59
C PRO A 29 -12.49 -19.72 -43.91
N GLY A 30 -13.16 -20.79 -43.44
CA GLY A 30 -12.65 -21.84 -42.55
C GLY A 30 -11.34 -22.51 -42.99
N ARG A 31 -10.47 -22.69 -42.01
CA ARG A 31 -9.37 -23.68 -42.02
C ARG A 31 -9.71 -24.84 -41.11
N THR A 32 -9.84 -26.01 -41.68
CA THR A 32 -9.95 -27.28 -40.95
C THR A 32 -8.61 -27.62 -40.32
N THR A 33 -8.61 -27.81 -39.01
CA THR A 33 -7.48 -28.33 -38.25
C THR A 33 -7.48 -29.86 -38.25
N PRO A 34 -6.30 -30.51 -38.35
CA PRO A 34 -6.19 -31.96 -38.23
C PRO A 34 -6.35 -32.42 -36.77
N PRO A 35 -6.78 -33.66 -36.51
CA PRO A 35 -7.09 -34.17 -35.19
C PRO A 35 -5.81 -34.37 -34.35
N VAL A 36 -5.86 -33.90 -33.10
CA VAL A 36 -4.83 -34.10 -32.08
C VAL A 36 -4.89 -35.53 -31.57
N PRO A 37 -3.77 -36.29 -31.46
CA PRO A 37 -3.77 -37.64 -30.92
C PRO A 37 -4.05 -37.63 -29.41
N ALA A 38 -4.90 -38.59 -28.98
CA ALA A 38 -5.32 -38.76 -27.59
C ALA A 38 -4.14 -39.13 -26.69
N GLN A 39 -3.95 -38.36 -25.58
CA GLN A 39 -3.00 -38.68 -24.52
C GLN A 39 -3.54 -39.85 -23.65
N PRO A 40 -2.67 -40.77 -23.18
CA PRO A 40 -3.06 -41.89 -22.35
C PRO A 40 -3.50 -41.43 -20.96
N LYS A 41 -4.63 -41.93 -20.49
CA LYS A 41 -5.20 -41.71 -19.15
C LYS A 41 -4.24 -42.23 -18.07
N ARG A 42 -3.66 -41.33 -17.28
CA ARG A 42 -2.91 -41.66 -16.05
C ARG A 42 -3.87 -42.27 -15.03
N LYS A 43 -3.60 -43.51 -14.62
CA LYS A 43 -4.24 -44.15 -13.47
C LYS A 43 -3.91 -43.40 -12.19
N ARG A 44 -4.94 -42.94 -11.45
CA ARG A 44 -4.81 -42.41 -10.09
C ARG A 44 -4.43 -43.53 -9.14
N SER A 45 -3.28 -43.40 -8.48
CA SER A 45 -2.96 -44.18 -7.29
C SER A 45 -3.81 -43.67 -6.12
N THR A 46 -4.60 -44.58 -5.56
CA THR A 46 -5.35 -44.39 -4.31
C THR A 46 -4.48 -44.83 -3.16
N GLU A 47 -3.87 -43.92 -2.45
CA GLU A 47 -3.44 -44.12 -1.06
C GLU A 47 -4.05 -43.04 -0.18
N PRO A 48 -4.75 -43.40 0.91
CA PRO A 48 -5.31 -42.43 1.84
C PRO A 48 -4.24 -42.07 2.86
N THR A 49 -3.66 -40.87 2.75
CA THR A 49 -2.94 -40.29 3.87
C THR A 49 -3.94 -39.72 4.86
N ALA A 50 -3.89 -40.26 6.06
CA ALA A 50 -4.62 -39.78 7.22
C ALA A 50 -4.25 -38.31 7.51
N PHE A 51 -5.24 -37.43 7.47
CA PHE A 51 -5.12 -36.05 7.95
C PHE A 51 -5.79 -35.97 9.31
N GLU A 52 -5.00 -36.11 10.37
CA GLU A 52 -5.39 -35.74 11.73
C GLU A 52 -5.10 -34.27 11.98
N GLY A 53 -6.13 -33.55 12.42
CA GLY A 53 -6.07 -32.40 13.29
C GLY A 53 -5.27 -31.17 12.81
N LEU A 54 -5.87 -30.35 11.96
CA LEU A 54 -5.33 -29.00 11.69
C LEU A 54 -6.46 -27.96 11.69
N THR A 55 -6.57 -27.30 12.86
CA THR A 55 -7.17 -25.97 12.98
C THR A 55 -6.19 -24.93 12.42
N HIS A 56 -5.82 -25.02 11.15
CA HIS A 56 -4.95 -24.04 10.51
C HIS A 56 -5.67 -23.37 9.33
N LYS A 57 -5.51 -22.05 9.24
CA LYS A 57 -5.87 -21.25 8.07
C LYS A 57 -5.34 -21.96 6.82
N PRO A 58 -6.10 -22.03 5.70
CA PRO A 58 -5.61 -22.67 4.49
C PRO A 58 -4.34 -21.99 4.01
N HIS A 59 -3.31 -22.76 3.82
CA HIS A 59 -2.06 -22.29 3.23
C HIS A 59 -2.33 -21.82 1.79
N CYS A 60 -2.27 -20.52 1.58
CA CYS A 60 -2.13 -19.93 0.26
C CYS A 60 -0.71 -20.28 -0.26
N ALA A 61 -0.58 -20.75 -1.49
CA ALA A 61 0.72 -21.04 -2.11
C ALA A 61 1.68 -19.82 -2.12
N LEU A 62 1.16 -18.59 -1.98
CA LEU A 62 1.92 -17.37 -1.77
C LEU A 62 2.42 -17.25 -0.33
N CYS A 63 1.61 -17.67 0.67
CA CYS A 63 2.02 -17.70 2.07
C CYS A 63 3.16 -18.67 2.33
N GLU A 64 3.21 -19.81 1.62
CA GLU A 64 4.30 -20.80 1.74
C GLU A 64 5.63 -20.29 1.17
N ARG A 65 5.60 -19.38 0.20
CA ARG A 65 6.81 -18.77 -0.37
C ARG A 65 7.33 -17.56 0.42
N GLU A 66 6.47 -16.93 1.19
CA GLU A 66 6.82 -15.76 2.02
C GLU A 66 6.97 -16.10 3.51
N THR A 67 6.76 -17.33 3.93
CA THR A 67 7.21 -17.77 5.24
C THR A 67 8.75 -17.79 5.22
N ALA A 68 9.33 -16.63 5.48
CA ALA A 68 10.63 -16.58 6.11
C ALA A 68 10.62 -17.61 7.26
N PRO A 69 11.75 -18.32 7.52
CA PRO A 69 11.84 -19.23 8.65
C PRO A 69 11.24 -18.54 9.86
N PRO A 70 10.47 -19.24 10.70
CA PRO A 70 9.75 -18.63 11.81
C PRO A 70 10.71 -17.69 12.51
N GLN A 71 10.41 -16.39 12.42
CA GLN A 71 11.26 -15.38 13.07
C GLN A 71 11.29 -15.77 14.54
N ALA A 72 12.49 -15.86 15.09
CA ALA A 72 12.65 -16.08 16.52
C ALA A 72 11.70 -15.12 17.25
N PRO A 73 11.00 -15.58 18.29
CA PRO A 73 10.12 -14.69 19.03
C PRO A 73 10.89 -13.43 19.40
N PRO A 74 10.23 -12.25 19.37
CA PRO A 74 10.91 -11.01 19.72
C PRO A 74 11.58 -11.17 21.08
N PRO A 75 12.80 -10.66 21.29
CA PRO A 75 13.48 -10.75 22.56
C PRO A 75 12.63 -10.10 23.66
N VAL A 76 12.70 -10.65 24.87
CA VAL A 76 12.02 -10.08 26.02
C VAL A 76 12.66 -8.72 26.34
N PRO A 77 11.88 -7.66 26.55
CA PRO A 77 12.43 -6.36 26.90
C PRO A 77 13.19 -6.44 28.22
N PRO A 78 14.40 -5.88 28.31
CA PRO A 78 15.10 -5.75 29.59
C PRO A 78 14.37 -4.73 30.49
N ASP A 79 14.58 -4.81 31.79
CA ASP A 79 14.06 -3.79 32.71
C ASP A 79 14.62 -2.41 32.37
N PRO A 80 13.78 -1.35 32.38
CA PRO A 80 14.25 0.01 32.17
C PRO A 80 15.33 0.38 33.18
N MET A 81 16.38 1.05 32.76
CA MET A 81 17.41 1.53 33.69
C MET A 81 16.82 2.54 34.68
N PRO A 82 17.18 2.46 35.98
CA PRO A 82 16.67 3.38 36.98
C PRO A 82 17.09 4.82 36.62
N LEU A 83 16.15 5.75 36.72
CA LEU A 83 16.42 7.17 36.60
C LEU A 83 17.35 7.56 37.76
N THR A 84 18.62 7.81 37.49
CA THR A 84 19.52 8.37 38.45
C THR A 84 19.07 9.81 38.77
N ASN A 85 18.96 10.19 40.08
CA ASN A 85 18.52 11.52 40.57
C ASN A 85 19.45 12.69 40.16
N ARG A 86 20.00 12.65 38.96
CA ARG A 86 20.78 13.70 38.35
C ARG A 86 19.85 14.58 37.51
N ARG A 87 20.18 15.84 37.41
CA ARG A 87 19.48 16.95 36.70
C ARG A 87 18.56 16.47 35.55
N PRO A 88 17.39 17.11 35.36
CA PRO A 88 16.47 16.75 34.25
C PRO A 88 17.25 16.58 32.96
N ARG A 89 16.97 15.53 32.21
CA ARG A 89 17.60 15.33 30.91
C ARG A 89 17.21 16.47 29.99
N GLU A 90 18.18 17.24 29.53
CA GLU A 90 17.98 18.32 28.57
C GLU A 90 17.48 17.83 27.21
N VAL A 91 17.67 16.56 26.94
CA VAL A 91 17.34 15.93 25.67
C VAL A 91 16.50 14.69 25.90
N ASP A 92 15.33 14.66 25.27
CA ASP A 92 14.50 13.47 25.23
C ASP A 92 15.14 12.40 24.35
N THR A 93 15.38 11.23 24.94
CA THR A 93 15.94 10.05 24.24
C THR A 93 14.94 8.91 24.09
N SER A 94 13.68 9.12 24.46
CA SER A 94 12.63 8.07 24.46
C SER A 94 12.39 7.46 23.09
N MET A 95 12.53 8.26 22.03
CA MET A 95 12.35 7.84 20.63
C MET A 95 13.62 7.26 19.99
N HIS A 96 14.68 7.08 20.79
CA HIS A 96 15.94 6.51 20.32
C HIS A 96 16.26 5.19 21.02
N PHE A 97 16.95 4.30 20.34
CA PHE A 97 17.39 3.01 20.87
C PHE A 97 18.86 2.73 20.52
N CYS A 98 19.50 1.85 21.30
CA CYS A 98 20.85 1.41 21.02
C CYS A 98 20.89 0.52 19.75
N PRO A 99 21.75 0.81 18.74
CA PRO A 99 21.86 0.03 17.53
C PRO A 99 22.80 -1.17 17.63
N HIS A 100 23.63 -1.26 18.67
CA HIS A 100 24.73 -2.23 18.75
C HIS A 100 24.21 -3.65 18.94
N LEU A 101 24.69 -4.58 18.10
CA LEU A 101 24.19 -5.97 18.01
C LEU A 101 24.36 -6.76 19.31
N GLY A 102 25.40 -6.51 20.08
CA GLY A 102 25.68 -7.20 21.35
C GLY A 102 25.10 -6.51 22.59
N CYS A 103 24.19 -5.56 22.44
CA CYS A 103 23.60 -4.83 23.55
C CYS A 103 22.20 -5.38 23.89
N ASP A 104 21.92 -5.67 25.16
CA ASP A 104 20.62 -6.14 25.63
C ASP A 104 19.51 -5.11 25.36
N TYR A 105 19.86 -3.82 25.34
CA TYR A 105 18.95 -2.71 25.03
C TYR A 105 18.85 -2.39 23.55
N ARG A 106 19.38 -3.25 22.67
CA ARG A 106 19.30 -3.02 21.23
C ARG A 106 17.85 -2.98 20.75
N GLY A 107 17.49 -1.88 20.07
CA GLY A 107 16.18 -1.74 19.46
C GLY A 107 15.04 -1.41 20.43
N TRP A 108 15.26 -1.32 21.73
CA TRP A 108 14.24 -1.00 22.72
C TRP A 108 14.15 0.50 22.98
N LEU A 109 12.96 1.06 22.79
CA LEU A 109 12.64 2.47 23.05
C LEU A 109 12.33 2.71 24.53
N GLY A 110 12.57 3.93 25.01
CA GLY A 110 12.17 4.36 26.36
C GLY A 110 12.94 3.71 27.52
N MET A 111 14.03 2.97 27.27
CA MET A 111 14.74 2.17 28.30
C MET A 111 15.68 2.97 29.19
N ASN A 112 15.74 4.28 29.08
CA ASN A 112 16.59 5.16 29.87
C ASN A 112 18.12 4.89 29.77
N ASN A 113 18.54 4.02 28.88
CA ASN A 113 19.91 3.59 28.68
C ASN A 113 20.74 4.52 27.77
N LEU A 114 20.17 5.61 27.27
CA LEU A 114 20.86 6.54 26.38
C LEU A 114 21.17 7.87 27.07
N ARG A 115 22.36 8.39 26.81
CA ARG A 115 22.82 9.73 27.19
C ARG A 115 23.17 10.54 25.96
N ALA A 116 22.75 11.81 25.96
CA ALA A 116 23.19 12.77 24.96
C ALA A 116 24.63 13.20 25.23
N ASN A 117 25.52 13.05 24.25
CA ASN A 117 26.95 13.32 24.36
C ASN A 117 27.39 14.57 23.56
N GLY A 118 26.45 15.50 23.32
CA GLY A 118 26.72 16.74 22.59
C GLY A 118 26.86 16.54 21.08
N HIS A 119 27.54 17.48 20.43
CA HIS A 119 27.71 17.52 18.97
C HIS A 119 29.20 17.33 18.63
N PRO A 120 29.63 16.14 18.17
CA PRO A 120 31.00 15.90 17.78
C PRO A 120 31.48 16.90 16.73
N ASN A 121 32.65 17.48 16.94
CA ASN A 121 33.27 18.46 16.04
C ASN A 121 32.39 19.70 15.72
N GLY A 122 31.45 20.05 16.58
CA GLY A 122 30.49 21.12 16.31
C GLY A 122 29.49 20.85 15.18
N GLY A 123 29.34 19.59 14.78
CA GLY A 123 28.46 19.18 13.69
C GLY A 123 26.97 19.34 14.02
N LEU A 124 26.14 19.22 12.99
CA LEU A 124 24.67 19.34 13.11
C LEU A 124 24.07 18.24 13.99
N TRP A 125 24.61 17.03 13.93
CA TRP A 125 24.05 15.85 14.55
C TRP A 125 24.59 15.61 15.94
N ARG A 126 23.69 15.30 16.84
CA ARG A 126 24.01 14.88 18.20
C ARG A 126 24.58 13.47 18.21
N GLN A 127 25.44 13.18 19.17
CA GLN A 127 25.91 11.85 19.48
C GLN A 127 25.20 11.34 20.73
N PHE A 128 24.81 10.06 20.72
CA PHE A 128 24.32 9.35 21.89
C PHE A 128 25.33 8.32 22.35
N GLN A 129 25.35 8.07 23.65
CA GLN A 129 26.07 6.96 24.28
C GLN A 129 25.06 6.03 24.93
N CYS A 130 25.16 4.75 24.68
CA CYS A 130 24.45 3.73 25.44
C CYS A 130 25.20 3.46 26.75
N THR A 131 24.54 3.60 27.90
CA THR A 131 25.17 3.38 29.21
C THR A 131 25.34 1.94 29.61
N SER A 132 24.72 0.99 28.85
CA SER A 132 24.87 -0.46 29.06
C SER A 132 26.10 -1.00 28.33
N CYS A 133 26.20 -0.74 27.02
CA CYS A 133 27.32 -1.27 26.22
C CYS A 133 28.41 -0.24 25.95
N GLU A 134 28.31 0.98 26.52
CA GLU A 134 29.22 2.11 26.38
C GLU A 134 29.44 2.59 24.93
N GLY A 135 28.73 1.99 23.97
CA GLY A 135 28.86 2.30 22.55
C GLY A 135 28.26 3.67 22.19
N TYR A 136 28.89 4.35 21.22
CA TYR A 136 28.47 5.65 20.70
C TYR A 136 27.84 5.51 19.32
N PHE A 137 26.83 6.33 19.03
CA PHE A 137 26.21 6.42 17.70
C PHE A 137 25.63 7.82 17.47
N PRO A 138 25.60 8.30 16.21
CA PRO A 138 24.98 9.58 15.89
C PRO A 138 23.44 9.48 15.90
N GLU A 139 22.77 10.56 16.20
CA GLU A 139 21.30 10.71 16.22
C GLU A 139 20.62 10.17 14.95
N HIS A 140 21.23 10.41 13.78
CA HIS A 140 20.73 9.99 12.47
C HIS A 140 21.21 8.58 12.05
N HIS A 141 21.79 7.80 12.92
CA HIS A 141 22.24 6.43 12.61
C HIS A 141 21.06 5.56 12.17
N GLY A 142 21.21 4.85 11.05
CA GLY A 142 20.16 3.97 10.52
C GLY A 142 19.00 4.72 9.85
N THR A 143 19.18 6.00 9.54
CA THR A 143 18.25 6.79 8.69
C THR A 143 18.89 7.07 7.34
N ILE A 144 18.09 7.57 6.38
CA ILE A 144 18.60 7.97 5.05
C ILE A 144 19.65 9.10 5.11
N PHE A 145 19.78 9.78 6.23
CA PHE A 145 20.74 10.88 6.41
C PHE A 145 22.12 10.38 6.84
N HIS A 146 22.22 9.11 7.24
CA HIS A 146 23.49 8.54 7.72
C HIS A 146 24.54 8.54 6.60
N GLY A 147 25.70 9.13 6.86
CA GLY A 147 26.79 9.25 5.89
C GLY A 147 26.58 10.24 4.75
N LYS A 148 25.48 11.02 4.75
CA LYS A 148 25.23 12.03 3.70
C LYS A 148 25.94 13.34 4.00
N GLN A 149 26.54 13.92 2.95
CA GLN A 149 27.16 15.25 3.00
C GLN A 149 26.15 16.38 2.69
N ALA A 150 25.06 16.05 2.01
CA ALA A 150 24.03 17.03 1.66
C ALA A 150 23.23 17.45 2.90
N ALA A 151 22.85 18.73 2.97
CA ALA A 151 22.00 19.25 4.03
C ALA A 151 20.66 18.49 4.08
N VAL A 152 20.23 18.16 5.31
CA VAL A 152 18.98 17.41 5.57
C VAL A 152 17.78 18.08 4.90
N GLU A 153 17.67 19.39 5.04
CA GLU A 153 16.58 20.18 4.46
C GLU A 153 16.53 20.08 2.94
N ARG A 154 17.69 19.94 2.29
CA ARG A 154 17.75 19.76 0.83
C ARG A 154 17.21 18.38 0.43
N ILE A 155 17.62 17.31 1.15
CA ILE A 155 17.14 15.96 0.91
C ILE A 155 15.62 15.89 1.13
N VAL A 156 15.13 16.42 2.26
CA VAL A 156 13.71 16.46 2.59
C VAL A 156 12.90 17.21 1.51
N ARG A 157 13.38 18.37 1.05
CA ARG A 157 12.69 19.15 0.01
C ARG A 157 12.66 18.43 -1.34
N VAL A 158 13.73 17.73 -1.71
CA VAL A 158 13.76 16.88 -2.92
C VAL A 158 12.69 15.81 -2.87
N LEU A 159 12.60 15.09 -1.75
CA LEU A 159 11.58 14.05 -1.55
C LEU A 159 10.17 14.62 -1.46
N ALA A 160 9.98 15.79 -0.82
CA ALA A 160 8.70 16.48 -0.79
C ALA A 160 8.21 16.86 -2.19
N CYS A 161 9.09 17.34 -3.07
CA CYS A 161 8.73 17.60 -4.47
C CYS A 161 8.25 16.35 -5.21
N LEU A 162 8.88 15.21 -4.97
CA LEU A 162 8.43 13.92 -5.54
C LEU A 162 7.08 13.50 -4.97
N ALA A 163 6.85 13.68 -3.66
CA ALA A 163 5.59 13.37 -2.99
C ALA A 163 4.43 14.26 -3.46
N GLU A 164 4.73 15.49 -3.90
CA GLU A 164 3.75 16.41 -4.51
C GLU A 164 3.59 16.25 -6.02
N GLY A 165 4.17 15.20 -6.60
CA GLY A 165 3.95 14.80 -8.00
C GLY A 165 4.93 15.35 -9.01
N LEU A 166 6.04 15.99 -8.60
CA LEU A 166 7.12 16.32 -9.52
C LEU A 166 7.84 15.05 -9.97
N GLY A 167 8.12 14.93 -11.27
CA GLY A 167 8.93 13.82 -11.79
C GLY A 167 10.42 14.00 -11.47
N ILE A 168 11.18 12.89 -11.47
CA ILE A 168 12.63 12.84 -11.17
C ILE A 168 13.43 13.93 -11.90
N ARG A 169 13.24 14.05 -13.22
CA ARG A 169 13.99 15.04 -14.03
C ARG A 169 13.59 16.48 -13.72
N ALA A 170 12.32 16.74 -13.40
CA ALA A 170 11.86 18.07 -13.02
C ALA A 170 12.47 18.47 -11.68
N THR A 171 12.42 17.58 -10.70
CA THR A 171 13.04 17.78 -9.38
C THR A 171 14.55 17.99 -9.51
N ALA A 172 15.23 17.21 -10.34
CA ALA A 172 16.67 17.34 -10.58
C ALA A 172 17.03 18.75 -11.13
N ARG A 173 16.22 19.28 -12.05
CA ARG A 173 16.43 20.65 -12.58
C ARG A 173 16.20 21.74 -11.52
N VAL A 174 15.15 21.59 -10.69
CA VAL A 174 14.82 22.56 -9.62
C VAL A 174 15.92 22.66 -8.57
N PHE A 175 16.54 21.52 -8.24
CA PHE A 175 17.58 21.46 -7.20
C PHE A 175 19.02 21.47 -7.78
N GLU A 176 19.17 21.58 -9.09
CA GLU A 176 20.47 21.60 -9.78
C GLU A 176 21.34 20.39 -9.38
N VAL A 177 20.74 19.19 -9.43
CA VAL A 177 21.40 17.91 -9.15
C VAL A 177 21.22 16.95 -10.32
N ALA A 178 22.06 15.92 -10.38
CA ALA A 178 21.89 14.87 -11.38
C ALA A 178 20.59 14.08 -11.15
N PRO A 179 19.83 13.68 -12.19
CA PRO A 179 18.62 12.87 -12.04
C PRO A 179 18.87 11.55 -11.28
N HIS A 180 20.05 10.96 -11.42
CA HIS A 180 20.46 9.76 -10.70
C HIS A 180 20.50 10.02 -9.19
N THR A 181 20.97 11.18 -8.72
CA THR A 181 21.02 11.56 -7.30
C THR A 181 19.59 11.61 -6.71
N VAL A 182 18.62 12.16 -7.45
CA VAL A 182 17.22 12.19 -7.02
C VAL A 182 16.64 10.78 -6.98
N LEU A 183 16.92 9.94 -7.97
CA LEU A 183 16.45 8.55 -8.02
C LEU A 183 17.05 7.74 -6.87
N GLN A 184 18.34 7.84 -6.63
CA GLN A 184 19.01 7.15 -5.52
C GLN A 184 18.43 7.56 -4.17
N GLY A 185 18.19 8.87 -3.96
CA GLY A 185 17.53 9.36 -2.74
C GLY A 185 16.10 8.82 -2.58
N LEU A 186 15.35 8.63 -3.66
CA LEU A 186 14.02 8.02 -3.62
C LEU A 186 14.10 6.53 -3.23
N VAL A 187 15.04 5.76 -3.80
CA VAL A 187 15.21 4.32 -3.50
C VAL A 187 15.54 4.13 -2.02
N GLU A 188 16.51 4.88 -1.50
CA GLU A 188 16.91 4.83 -0.09
C GLU A 188 15.75 5.24 0.85
N ALA A 189 15.02 6.31 0.49
CA ALA A 189 13.86 6.73 1.26
C ALA A 189 12.75 5.69 1.22
N ALA A 190 12.48 5.08 0.07
CA ALA A 190 11.42 4.09 -0.10
C ALA A 190 11.64 2.84 0.77
N GLU A 191 12.89 2.41 0.95
CA GLU A 191 13.22 1.31 1.85
C GLU A 191 12.86 1.64 3.30
N GLN A 192 13.29 2.81 3.80
CA GLN A 192 12.95 3.27 5.15
C GLN A 192 11.44 3.49 5.33
N LEU A 193 10.76 4.06 4.32
CA LEU A 193 9.33 4.33 4.36
C LEU A 193 8.48 3.05 4.37
N ARG A 194 8.91 1.99 3.68
CA ARG A 194 8.25 0.66 3.79
C ARG A 194 8.38 0.09 5.19
N ALA A 195 9.56 0.18 5.80
CA ALA A 195 9.76 -0.25 7.18
C ALA A 195 8.91 0.58 8.16
N PHE A 196 8.85 1.90 7.96
CA PHE A 196 8.00 2.80 8.74
C PHE A 196 6.52 2.43 8.62
N ALA A 197 6.02 2.24 7.39
CA ALA A 197 4.64 1.84 7.16
C ALA A 197 4.32 0.50 7.81
N ALA A 198 5.19 -0.50 7.66
CA ALA A 198 5.00 -1.82 8.26
C ALA A 198 5.00 -1.78 9.80
N TYR A 199 5.75 -0.88 10.41
CA TYR A 199 5.80 -0.72 11.86
C TYR A 199 4.54 -0.07 12.43
N PHE A 200 3.99 0.94 11.75
CA PHE A 200 2.80 1.66 12.22
C PHE A 200 1.48 1.03 11.77
N LEU A 201 1.44 0.41 10.59
CA LEU A 201 0.23 -0.22 10.05
C LEU A 201 0.15 -1.69 10.52
N CYS A 202 -0.09 -1.89 11.78
CA CYS A 202 -0.29 -3.21 12.39
C CYS A 202 -1.44 -3.16 13.40
N ASP A 203 -1.99 -4.31 13.71
CA ASP A 203 -3.04 -4.51 14.72
C ASP A 203 -4.27 -3.58 14.55
N LEU A 204 -4.65 -3.33 13.31
CA LEU A 204 -5.76 -2.45 12.97
C LEU A 204 -7.11 -3.16 13.15
N HIS A 205 -8.07 -2.50 13.78
CA HIS A 205 -9.46 -2.92 13.82
C HIS A 205 -10.30 -2.08 12.87
N LEU A 206 -10.83 -2.69 11.81
CA LEU A 206 -11.60 -2.01 10.76
C LEU A 206 -13.05 -2.51 10.71
N GLU A 207 -13.99 -1.59 10.52
CA GLU A 207 -15.38 -1.92 10.23
C GLU A 207 -15.61 -2.13 8.72
N GLN A 208 -14.86 -1.42 7.89
CA GLN A 208 -15.04 -1.42 6.43
C GLN A 208 -13.71 -1.39 5.72
N LEU A 209 -13.70 -1.93 4.50
CA LEU A 209 -12.55 -1.97 3.59
C LEU A 209 -13.03 -1.71 2.17
N GLN A 210 -12.35 -0.83 1.44
CA GLN A 210 -12.53 -0.65 0.01
C GLN A 210 -11.29 -1.05 -0.75
N LEU A 211 -11.47 -1.83 -1.82
CA LEU A 211 -10.40 -2.28 -2.72
C LEU A 211 -10.71 -1.84 -4.15
N ASP A 212 -9.68 -1.42 -4.86
CA ASP A 212 -9.79 -1.05 -6.28
C ASP A 212 -8.43 -1.19 -6.97
N GLU A 213 -8.41 -1.21 -8.30
CA GLU A 213 -7.20 -1.25 -9.08
C GLU A 213 -7.13 -0.13 -10.11
N LEU A 214 -5.98 0.50 -10.18
CA LEU A 214 -5.65 1.60 -11.05
C LEU A 214 -4.69 1.15 -12.14
N TYR A 215 -5.06 1.35 -13.41
CA TYR A 215 -4.18 1.02 -14.54
C TYR A 215 -2.90 1.85 -14.51
N ALA A 216 -1.76 1.17 -14.60
CA ALA A 216 -0.43 1.77 -14.67
C ALA A 216 0.28 1.36 -15.96
N VAL A 217 0.91 2.32 -16.63
CA VAL A 217 1.74 2.08 -17.80
C VAL A 217 3.21 2.12 -17.38
N LEU A 218 3.92 1.01 -17.59
CA LEU A 218 5.35 0.92 -17.34
C LEU A 218 6.12 0.77 -18.66
N ARG A 219 7.35 1.25 -18.68
CA ARG A 219 8.25 1.09 -19.79
C ARG A 219 9.34 0.08 -19.43
N ASP A 220 9.19 -1.14 -19.92
CA ASP A 220 10.12 -2.23 -19.60
C ASP A 220 11.43 -2.17 -20.39
N LEU A 221 11.48 -1.42 -21.50
CA LEU A 221 12.63 -1.37 -22.40
C LEU A 221 13.00 0.08 -22.78
N LYS A 222 14.27 0.30 -23.06
CA LYS A 222 14.76 1.56 -23.63
C LYS A 222 14.18 1.78 -25.02
N ALA A 223 13.90 3.03 -25.38
CA ALA A 223 13.47 3.38 -26.73
C ALA A 223 14.53 2.91 -27.74
N GLY A 224 14.09 2.21 -28.81
CA GLY A 224 14.96 1.66 -29.84
C GLY A 224 15.33 0.18 -29.68
N GLU A 225 14.98 -0.46 -28.57
CA GLU A 225 15.23 -1.90 -28.35
C GLU A 225 14.12 -2.83 -28.88
N ILE A 226 12.97 -2.27 -29.23
CA ILE A 226 11.83 -3.01 -29.79
C ILE A 226 11.22 -2.25 -30.95
N SER A 227 10.60 -2.99 -31.90
CA SER A 227 9.80 -2.40 -32.96
C SER A 227 8.54 -1.72 -32.42
N ASP A 228 8.02 -0.73 -33.17
CA ASP A 228 6.79 -0.02 -32.79
C ASP A 228 5.59 -0.99 -32.63
N ASP A 229 5.49 -2.02 -33.48
CA ASP A 229 4.44 -3.03 -33.39
C ASP A 229 4.54 -3.89 -32.13
N GLU A 230 5.74 -4.20 -31.67
CA GLU A 230 5.95 -4.91 -30.40
C GLU A 230 5.67 -3.99 -29.21
N ALA A 231 6.02 -2.70 -29.33
CA ALA A 231 5.69 -1.70 -28.31
C ALA A 231 4.17 -1.54 -28.15
N ILE A 232 3.43 -1.49 -29.26
CA ILE A 232 1.95 -1.44 -29.27
C ILE A 232 1.37 -2.69 -28.65
N ARG A 233 1.83 -3.89 -29.07
CA ARG A 233 1.38 -5.17 -28.48
C ARG A 233 1.66 -5.28 -26.98
N ARG A 234 2.76 -4.70 -26.49
CA ARG A 234 3.07 -4.67 -25.06
C ARG A 234 2.23 -3.66 -24.29
N LEU A 235 1.91 -2.52 -24.90
CA LEU A 235 0.96 -1.56 -24.32
C LEU A 235 -0.45 -2.16 -24.16
N GLU A 236 -0.92 -2.91 -25.19
CA GLU A 236 -2.19 -3.64 -25.11
C GLU A 236 -2.19 -4.74 -24.05
N ARG A 237 -1.04 -5.34 -23.78
CA ARG A 237 -0.81 -6.36 -22.76
C ARG A 237 -0.22 -5.80 -21.48
N SER A 238 -0.18 -4.46 -21.32
CA SER A 238 0.44 -3.87 -20.12
C SER A 238 -0.12 -4.53 -18.87
N PRO A 239 0.68 -5.35 -18.20
CA PRO A 239 0.19 -6.19 -17.11
C PRO A 239 0.11 -5.43 -15.80
N SER A 240 0.60 -4.19 -15.75
CA SER A 240 0.85 -3.52 -14.48
C SER A 240 -0.35 -2.67 -14.06
N TRP A 241 -0.82 -2.96 -12.86
CA TRP A 241 -1.89 -2.23 -12.18
C TRP A 241 -1.41 -1.86 -10.79
N VAL A 242 -1.83 -0.71 -10.30
CA VAL A 242 -1.68 -0.33 -8.89
C VAL A 242 -2.93 -0.81 -8.16
N TRP A 243 -2.73 -1.65 -7.19
CA TRP A 243 -3.76 -2.20 -6.33
C TRP A 243 -3.80 -1.42 -5.04
N THR A 244 -4.97 -1.05 -4.59
CA THR A 244 -5.18 -0.24 -3.39
C THR A 244 -6.19 -0.88 -2.47
N ALA A 245 -5.92 -0.80 -1.17
CA ALA A 245 -6.87 -1.15 -0.12
C ALA A 245 -6.89 -0.04 0.93
N MET A 246 -8.06 0.47 1.28
CA MET A 246 -8.19 1.58 2.21
C MET A 246 -9.36 1.41 3.18
N ASP A 247 -9.23 1.97 4.37
CA ASP A 247 -10.35 2.23 5.27
C ASP A 247 -11.10 3.50 4.83
N PRO A 248 -12.37 3.39 4.40
CA PRO A 248 -13.13 4.57 3.98
C PRO A 248 -13.46 5.54 5.13
N LYS A 249 -13.42 5.08 6.41
CA LYS A 249 -13.73 5.90 7.59
C LYS A 249 -12.59 6.85 7.93
N SER A 250 -11.41 6.32 8.17
CA SER A 250 -10.19 7.10 8.46
C SER A 250 -9.48 7.62 7.20
N LYS A 251 -9.84 7.16 6.00
CA LYS A 251 -9.12 7.39 4.73
C LYS A 251 -7.73 6.78 4.70
N LEU A 252 -7.42 5.90 5.65
CA LEU A 252 -6.13 5.25 5.76
C LEU A 252 -5.89 4.31 4.58
N LEU A 253 -4.82 4.55 3.84
CA LEU A 253 -4.32 3.64 2.81
C LEU A 253 -3.58 2.50 3.51
N LEU A 254 -4.13 1.29 3.48
CA LEU A 254 -3.60 0.10 4.14
C LEU A 254 -2.54 -0.58 3.28
N VAL A 255 -2.89 -0.79 2.02
CA VAL A 255 -2.05 -1.49 1.05
C VAL A 255 -2.02 -0.72 -0.25
N VAL A 256 -0.82 -0.57 -0.81
CA VAL A 256 -0.60 -0.14 -2.19
C VAL A 256 0.49 -1.01 -2.80
N ASP A 257 0.17 -1.73 -3.88
CA ASP A 257 1.10 -2.64 -4.53
C ASP A 257 0.96 -2.59 -6.06
N VAL A 258 1.92 -3.15 -6.78
CA VAL A 258 1.97 -3.14 -8.25
C VAL A 258 2.02 -4.58 -8.76
N GLY A 259 1.21 -4.90 -9.74
CA GLY A 259 1.25 -6.20 -10.38
C GLY A 259 0.18 -6.37 -11.45
N SER A 260 0.15 -7.54 -12.05
CA SER A 260 -0.82 -7.91 -13.08
C SER A 260 -2.24 -7.99 -12.52
N ARG A 261 -3.26 -7.77 -13.35
CA ARG A 261 -4.65 -7.93 -12.95
C ARG A 261 -5.06 -9.41 -12.98
N THR A 262 -4.62 -10.14 -11.96
CA THR A 262 -4.79 -11.60 -11.84
C THR A 262 -5.30 -11.99 -10.45
N LEU A 263 -5.85 -13.20 -10.34
CA LEU A 263 -6.25 -13.78 -9.05
C LEU A 263 -5.09 -13.84 -8.05
N ALA A 264 -3.89 -14.19 -8.51
CA ALA A 264 -2.71 -14.24 -7.63
C ALA A 264 -2.39 -12.87 -7.00
N MET A 265 -2.54 -11.79 -7.77
CA MET A 265 -2.34 -10.45 -7.24
C MET A 265 -3.48 -10.02 -6.31
N ALA A 266 -4.73 -10.37 -6.63
CA ALA A 266 -5.86 -10.15 -5.73
C ALA A 266 -5.66 -10.88 -4.38
N GLN A 267 -5.19 -12.14 -4.41
CA GLN A 267 -4.83 -12.90 -3.21
C GLN A 267 -3.71 -12.25 -2.42
N ARG A 268 -2.67 -11.77 -3.10
CA ARG A 268 -1.55 -11.06 -2.47
C ARG A 268 -2.02 -9.78 -1.74
N VAL A 269 -2.86 -8.97 -2.37
CA VAL A 269 -3.39 -7.74 -1.76
C VAL A 269 -4.27 -8.05 -0.55
N VAL A 270 -5.18 -9.02 -0.67
CA VAL A 270 -6.02 -9.44 0.46
C VAL A 270 -5.16 -10.03 1.58
N HIS A 271 -4.11 -10.80 1.25
CA HIS A 271 -3.15 -11.29 2.24
C HIS A 271 -2.45 -10.13 2.98
N GLN A 272 -1.93 -9.13 2.26
CA GLN A 272 -1.32 -7.95 2.87
C GLN A 272 -2.30 -7.21 3.80
N VAL A 273 -3.58 -7.11 3.41
CA VAL A 273 -4.62 -6.57 4.29
C VAL A 273 -4.76 -7.39 5.57
N THR A 274 -4.80 -8.72 5.48
CA THR A 274 -4.93 -9.56 6.69
C THR A 274 -3.72 -9.46 7.62
N GLN A 275 -2.54 -9.10 7.11
CA GLN A 275 -1.34 -8.91 7.94
C GLN A 275 -1.38 -7.63 8.80
N VAL A 276 -2.11 -6.61 8.36
CA VAL A 276 -2.23 -5.34 9.11
C VAL A 276 -3.44 -5.31 10.05
N LEU A 277 -4.33 -6.30 9.97
CA LEU A 277 -5.51 -6.39 10.82
C LEU A 277 -5.21 -7.19 12.10
N VAL A 278 -5.87 -6.79 13.20
CA VAL A 278 -5.89 -7.65 14.41
C VAL A 278 -6.44 -9.04 14.06
N PRO A 279 -6.00 -10.10 14.76
CA PRO A 279 -6.59 -11.42 14.61
C PRO A 279 -8.12 -11.36 14.71
N ASP A 280 -8.81 -12.15 13.88
CA ASP A 280 -10.27 -12.27 13.83
C ASP A 280 -11.05 -11.01 13.40
N CYS A 281 -10.38 -9.95 12.98
CA CYS A 281 -11.03 -8.80 12.34
C CYS A 281 -11.52 -9.17 10.93
N VAL A 282 -12.83 -9.12 10.73
CA VAL A 282 -13.49 -9.39 9.43
C VAL A 282 -14.30 -8.15 9.02
N PRO A 283 -13.71 -7.20 8.30
CA PRO A 283 -14.41 -5.98 7.90
C PRO A 283 -15.43 -6.25 6.79
N LEU A 284 -16.44 -5.37 6.66
CA LEU A 284 -17.24 -5.29 5.44
C LEU A 284 -16.35 -4.88 4.27
N VAL A 285 -16.33 -5.67 3.21
CA VAL A 285 -15.53 -5.40 2.01
C VAL A 285 -16.40 -4.86 0.88
N LEU A 286 -15.97 -3.76 0.26
CA LEU A 286 -16.58 -3.19 -0.94
C LEU A 286 -15.55 -3.08 -2.06
N THR A 287 -15.89 -3.57 -3.25
CA THR A 287 -15.02 -3.49 -4.43
C THR A 287 -15.80 -3.10 -5.68
N ASP A 288 -15.08 -2.89 -6.78
CA ASP A 288 -15.69 -2.91 -8.11
C ASP A 288 -16.13 -4.32 -8.54
N GLY A 289 -16.47 -4.49 -9.81
CA GLY A 289 -16.97 -5.75 -10.37
C GLY A 289 -15.93 -6.83 -10.63
N LEU A 290 -14.65 -6.70 -10.20
CA LEU A 290 -13.62 -7.70 -10.42
C LEU A 290 -13.95 -9.01 -9.67
N LYS A 291 -14.02 -10.11 -10.41
CA LYS A 291 -14.45 -11.42 -9.87
C LYS A 291 -13.43 -12.04 -8.92
N ASP A 292 -12.15 -11.76 -9.13
CA ASP A 292 -11.03 -12.36 -8.42
C ASP A 292 -11.03 -12.02 -6.93
N TYR A 293 -11.57 -10.84 -6.55
CA TYR A 293 -11.74 -10.50 -5.14
C TYR A 293 -12.61 -11.48 -4.37
N GLY A 294 -13.69 -12.00 -4.99
CA GLY A 294 -14.53 -12.99 -4.32
C GLY A 294 -13.75 -14.25 -3.93
N THR A 295 -12.91 -14.76 -4.82
CA THR A 295 -12.05 -15.91 -4.55
C THR A 295 -10.95 -15.57 -3.54
N ALA A 296 -10.30 -14.40 -3.67
CA ALA A 296 -9.25 -13.96 -2.75
C ALA A 296 -9.78 -13.79 -1.31
N LEU A 297 -10.93 -13.14 -1.15
CA LEU A 297 -11.59 -12.98 0.15
C LEU A 297 -12.00 -14.32 0.75
N LEU A 298 -12.58 -15.22 -0.05
CA LEU A 298 -12.94 -16.54 0.41
C LEU A 298 -11.72 -17.36 0.87
N THR A 299 -10.56 -17.18 0.22
CA THR A 299 -9.32 -17.87 0.61
C THR A 299 -8.83 -17.43 1.99
N HIS A 300 -8.95 -16.15 2.33
CA HIS A 300 -8.41 -15.57 3.57
C HIS A 300 -9.44 -15.50 4.70
N PHE A 301 -10.71 -15.29 4.35
CA PHE A 301 -11.83 -15.19 5.28
C PHE A 301 -12.83 -16.34 5.10
N GLY A 302 -12.32 -17.54 4.87
CA GLY A 302 -13.12 -18.75 4.73
C GLY A 302 -12.66 -19.87 5.67
N TYR A 303 -13.45 -20.93 5.72
CA TYR A 303 -13.16 -22.14 6.48
C TYR A 303 -13.64 -23.38 5.77
N TRP A 304 -13.01 -24.52 6.06
CA TRP A 304 -13.48 -25.83 5.58
C TRP A 304 -14.70 -26.28 6.37
N MET A 305 -15.81 -26.55 5.64
CA MET A 305 -16.99 -27.17 6.19
C MET A 305 -17.06 -28.60 5.71
N HIS A 306 -17.18 -29.54 6.63
CA HIS A 306 -17.47 -30.94 6.36
C HIS A 306 -18.97 -31.17 6.52
N PRO A 307 -19.76 -31.25 5.42
CA PRO A 307 -21.20 -31.42 5.54
C PRO A 307 -21.54 -32.75 6.20
N GLU A 308 -22.49 -32.75 7.09
CA GLU A 308 -23.03 -33.96 7.67
C GLU A 308 -23.74 -34.81 6.62
N ARG A 309 -23.75 -36.14 6.79
CA ARG A 309 -24.52 -37.02 5.98
C ARG A 309 -26.01 -36.73 6.14
N ARG A 310 -26.73 -36.56 5.05
CA ARG A 310 -28.18 -36.39 5.09
C ARG A 310 -28.92 -37.76 5.23
N GLN A 311 -28.24 -38.84 4.92
CA GLN A 311 -28.78 -40.23 4.98
C GLN A 311 -27.64 -41.18 5.36
N ASP A 312 -27.95 -42.27 6.06
CA ASP A 312 -26.97 -43.26 6.49
C ASP A 312 -26.33 -44.04 5.36
N LYS A 313 -26.98 -44.08 4.18
CA LYS A 313 -26.49 -44.72 2.96
C LYS A 313 -26.10 -43.72 1.89
N GLY A 314 -25.05 -44.00 1.13
CA GLY A 314 -24.57 -43.16 0.03
C GLY A 314 -23.16 -42.59 0.24
N PRO A 315 -22.57 -41.91 -0.77
CA PRO A 315 -21.24 -41.31 -0.66
C PRO A 315 -21.23 -40.19 0.37
N ARG A 316 -20.12 -40.04 1.08
CA ARG A 316 -19.94 -38.90 1.98
C ARG A 316 -19.89 -37.59 1.19
N PRO A 317 -20.58 -36.52 1.64
CA PRO A 317 -20.45 -35.23 1.00
C PRO A 317 -18.99 -34.76 1.03
N LYS A 318 -18.52 -34.16 -0.07
CA LYS A 318 -17.16 -33.60 -0.14
C LYS A 318 -17.07 -32.36 0.74
N PRO A 319 -15.96 -32.17 1.45
CA PRO A 319 -15.68 -30.90 2.13
C PRO A 319 -15.75 -29.74 1.15
N ARG A 320 -16.23 -28.60 1.59
CA ARG A 320 -16.29 -27.37 0.79
C ARG A 320 -15.83 -26.17 1.58
N TRP A 321 -15.26 -25.25 0.87
CA TRP A 321 -14.78 -23.99 1.39
C TRP A 321 -15.96 -23.02 1.53
N MET A 322 -16.16 -22.47 2.72
CA MET A 322 -17.29 -21.58 3.06
C MET A 322 -16.78 -20.26 3.60
N PRO A 323 -17.45 -19.12 3.32
CA PRO A 323 -17.09 -17.85 3.93
C PRO A 323 -17.33 -17.90 5.45
N LEU A 324 -16.49 -17.19 6.21
CA LEU A 324 -16.74 -16.96 7.63
C LEU A 324 -18.14 -16.33 7.81
N PRO A 325 -18.90 -16.69 8.87
CA PRO A 325 -20.24 -16.14 9.08
C PRO A 325 -20.30 -14.61 9.15
N GLY A 326 -19.22 -13.97 9.61
CA GLY A 326 -19.10 -12.52 9.68
C GLY A 326 -18.64 -11.85 8.39
N LEU A 327 -18.24 -12.61 7.34
CA LEU A 327 -17.77 -12.02 6.08
C LEU A 327 -18.92 -11.36 5.32
N LEU A 328 -18.88 -10.04 5.23
CA LEU A 328 -19.79 -9.23 4.44
C LEU A 328 -19.04 -8.69 3.20
N TYR A 329 -19.56 -8.96 2.01
CA TYR A 329 -18.92 -8.50 0.78
C TYR A 329 -19.95 -8.10 -0.27
N ALA A 330 -19.80 -6.88 -0.79
CA ALA A 330 -20.61 -6.40 -1.90
C ALA A 330 -19.75 -5.73 -2.98
N GLN A 331 -20.26 -5.73 -4.19
CA GLN A 331 -19.62 -5.15 -5.37
C GLN A 331 -20.48 -4.04 -5.98
N VAL A 332 -19.79 -3.00 -6.46
CA VAL A 332 -20.38 -1.93 -7.27
C VAL A 332 -20.08 -2.22 -8.74
N VAL A 333 -21.06 -2.75 -9.47
CA VAL A 333 -20.92 -3.10 -10.87
C VAL A 333 -21.39 -1.95 -11.74
N LYS A 334 -20.46 -1.27 -12.41
CA LYS A 334 -20.74 -0.14 -13.30
C LYS A 334 -20.89 -0.62 -14.75
N SER A 335 -21.95 -0.22 -15.41
CA SER A 335 -22.20 -0.49 -16.81
C SER A 335 -21.94 0.74 -17.66
N TYR A 336 -21.14 0.59 -18.70
CA TYR A 336 -20.79 1.69 -19.61
C TYR A 336 -21.29 1.41 -21.02
N ARG A 337 -21.84 2.45 -21.68
CA ARG A 337 -22.15 2.45 -23.10
C ARG A 337 -21.51 3.68 -23.74
N ARG A 338 -20.72 3.48 -24.80
CA ARG A 338 -19.97 4.56 -25.48
C ARG A 338 -19.22 5.48 -24.48
N ARG A 339 -18.52 4.87 -23.52
CA ARG A 339 -17.76 5.56 -22.45
C ARG A 339 -18.60 6.40 -21.47
N ARG A 340 -19.93 6.33 -21.54
CA ARG A 340 -20.82 6.96 -20.57
C ARG A 340 -21.35 5.94 -19.59
N LEU A 341 -21.38 6.28 -18.31
CA LEU A 341 -22.01 5.47 -17.27
C LEU A 341 -23.50 5.40 -17.54
N VAL A 342 -24.05 4.21 -17.77
CA VAL A 342 -25.49 4.01 -18.05
C VAL A 342 -26.22 3.29 -16.92
N GLY A 343 -25.50 2.73 -15.96
CA GLY A 343 -26.11 2.11 -14.79
C GLY A 343 -25.09 1.65 -13.77
N VAL A 344 -25.52 1.61 -12.52
CA VAL A 344 -24.79 1.07 -11.38
C VAL A 344 -25.67 -0.01 -10.76
N LYS A 345 -25.12 -1.21 -10.54
CA LYS A 345 -25.78 -2.30 -9.84
C LYS A 345 -24.97 -2.70 -8.62
N HIS A 346 -25.63 -2.89 -7.50
CA HIS A 346 -25.02 -3.45 -6.31
C HIS A 346 -25.23 -4.97 -6.32
N ARG A 347 -24.17 -5.72 -6.10
CA ARG A 347 -24.19 -7.17 -6.03
C ARG A 347 -23.64 -7.64 -4.69
N VAL A 348 -24.49 -8.19 -3.86
CA VAL A 348 -24.04 -8.87 -2.63
C VAL A 348 -23.45 -10.22 -3.02
N VAL A 349 -22.24 -10.50 -2.56
CA VAL A 349 -21.50 -11.73 -2.84
C VAL A 349 -21.46 -12.63 -1.62
N PHE A 350 -21.16 -12.07 -0.44
CA PHE A 350 -21.18 -12.79 0.83
C PHE A 350 -21.95 -12.00 1.89
N GLY A 351 -22.65 -12.72 2.75
CA GLY A 351 -23.47 -12.18 3.83
C GLY A 351 -24.84 -11.64 3.41
N PRO A 352 -25.73 -11.38 4.37
CA PRO A 352 -27.05 -10.82 4.09
C PRO A 352 -26.98 -9.31 3.77
N GLN A 353 -27.77 -8.85 2.80
CA GLN A 353 -27.81 -7.45 2.40
C GLN A 353 -28.15 -6.52 3.58
N LEU A 354 -29.10 -6.90 4.43
CA LEU A 354 -29.48 -6.12 5.61
C LEU A 354 -28.30 -5.86 6.56
N ALA A 355 -27.42 -6.85 6.77
CA ALA A 355 -26.24 -6.68 7.62
C ALA A 355 -25.24 -5.68 6.98
N ILE A 356 -25.05 -5.73 5.67
CA ILE A 356 -24.21 -4.77 4.95
C ILE A 356 -24.77 -3.34 5.10
N GLU A 357 -26.09 -3.17 4.90
CA GLU A 357 -26.76 -1.89 5.06
C GLU A 357 -26.67 -1.35 6.49
N GLN A 358 -26.78 -2.21 7.50
CA GLN A 358 -26.61 -1.82 8.89
C GLN A 358 -25.21 -1.32 9.22
N VAL A 359 -24.16 -1.96 8.68
CA VAL A 359 -22.77 -1.50 8.88
C VAL A 359 -22.60 -0.12 8.20
N LEU A 360 -23.10 0.05 6.99
CA LEU A 360 -22.98 1.31 6.26
C LEU A 360 -23.79 2.43 6.88
N ALA A 361 -24.98 2.13 7.40
CA ALA A 361 -25.88 3.12 8.04
C ALA A 361 -25.24 3.79 9.27
N ARG A 362 -24.33 3.12 9.98
CA ARG A 362 -23.59 3.72 11.11
C ARG A 362 -22.77 4.94 10.69
N CYS A 363 -22.34 4.98 9.42
CA CYS A 363 -21.60 6.10 8.84
C CYS A 363 -22.49 7.00 7.96
N GLY A 364 -23.79 6.71 7.83
CA GLY A 364 -24.69 7.40 6.90
C GLY A 364 -24.39 7.11 5.43
N TRP A 365 -23.81 5.95 5.11
CA TRP A 365 -23.40 5.59 3.76
C TRP A 365 -24.28 4.50 3.14
N THR A 366 -24.17 4.40 1.82
CA THR A 366 -24.71 3.31 1.01
C THR A 366 -23.57 2.54 0.35
N ILE A 367 -23.85 1.41 -0.29
CA ILE A 367 -22.86 0.62 -1.02
C ILE A 367 -22.25 1.48 -2.12
N ASN A 368 -20.95 1.82 -2.01
CA ASN A 368 -20.19 2.60 -2.98
C ASN A 368 -18.69 2.32 -2.88
N THR A 369 -17.94 2.70 -3.92
CA THR A 369 -16.47 2.66 -4.00
C THR A 369 -15.86 4.06 -4.15
N ALA A 370 -16.63 5.10 -3.83
CA ALA A 370 -16.24 6.48 -4.10
C ALA A 370 -14.96 6.92 -3.36
N PHE A 371 -14.71 6.36 -2.19
CA PHE A 371 -13.54 6.74 -1.39
C PHE A 371 -12.25 6.22 -2.02
N VAL A 372 -12.21 4.96 -2.39
CA VAL A 372 -11.02 4.37 -3.06
C VAL A 372 -10.83 4.95 -4.47
N GLU A 373 -11.91 5.28 -5.18
CA GLU A 373 -11.82 5.98 -6.48
C GLU A 373 -11.24 7.39 -6.32
N ARG A 374 -11.59 8.09 -5.23
CA ARG A 374 -10.98 9.39 -4.89
C ARG A 374 -9.50 9.25 -4.57
N LEU A 375 -9.12 8.24 -3.79
CA LEU A 375 -7.73 7.91 -3.52
C LEU A 375 -6.95 7.65 -4.82
N ASN A 376 -7.53 6.92 -5.77
CA ASN A 376 -6.93 6.68 -7.08
C ASN A 376 -6.70 7.98 -7.89
N LEU A 377 -7.53 9.02 -7.69
CA LEU A 377 -7.28 10.35 -8.25
C LEU A 377 -6.07 11.02 -7.56
N ASP A 378 -5.95 10.92 -6.25
CA ASP A 378 -4.83 11.49 -5.51
C ASP A 378 -3.52 10.81 -5.91
N ILE A 379 -3.52 9.48 -6.10
CA ILE A 379 -2.36 8.74 -6.65
C ILE A 379 -1.99 9.28 -8.04
N ARG A 380 -2.96 9.50 -8.94
CA ARG A 380 -2.70 10.07 -10.28
C ARG A 380 -2.16 11.50 -10.25
N GLN A 381 -2.46 12.26 -9.22
CA GLN A 381 -1.98 13.64 -9.07
C GLN A 381 -0.57 13.68 -8.48
N ARG A 382 -0.28 12.82 -7.49
CA ARG A 382 0.94 12.87 -6.68
C ARG A 382 2.02 11.88 -7.10
N VAL A 383 1.69 10.84 -7.85
CA VAL A 383 2.65 9.87 -8.37
C VAL A 383 2.92 10.19 -9.84
N ALA A 384 4.04 10.86 -10.11
CA ALA A 384 4.37 11.38 -11.43
C ALA A 384 4.32 10.33 -12.54
N ALA A 385 4.67 9.07 -12.24
CA ALA A 385 4.68 7.98 -13.22
C ALA A 385 3.29 7.51 -13.66
N ILE A 386 2.23 7.83 -12.89
CA ILE A 386 0.86 7.36 -13.16
C ILE A 386 -0.05 8.49 -13.67
N GLY A 387 0.45 9.71 -13.72
CA GLY A 387 -0.31 10.88 -14.20
C GLY A 387 -0.87 10.66 -15.61
N ARG A 388 -2.06 11.20 -15.92
CA ARG A 388 -2.73 11.01 -17.21
C ARG A 388 -1.98 11.57 -18.43
N ARG A 389 -0.98 12.43 -18.22
CA ARG A 389 -0.21 13.12 -19.27
C ARG A 389 1.28 13.01 -18.97
N VAL A 390 1.76 11.78 -18.81
CA VAL A 390 3.16 11.56 -18.45
C VAL A 390 3.96 11.31 -19.72
N ASN A 391 4.99 12.13 -19.94
CA ASN A 391 5.95 11.94 -21.04
C ASN A 391 7.06 10.93 -20.68
N THR A 392 7.22 10.61 -19.39
CA THR A 392 8.24 9.69 -18.89
C THR A 392 7.59 8.65 -18.00
N LEU A 393 7.59 7.41 -18.45
CA LEU A 393 7.10 6.25 -17.69
C LEU A 393 8.21 5.72 -16.79
N CYS A 394 7.84 5.10 -15.66
CA CYS A 394 8.77 4.30 -14.89
C CYS A 394 9.32 3.14 -15.72
N GLN A 395 10.60 2.86 -15.55
CA GLN A 395 11.21 1.64 -16.06
C GLN A 395 11.01 0.54 -15.02
N GLY A 396 10.11 -0.38 -15.33
CA GLY A 396 9.79 -1.51 -14.45
C GLY A 396 8.96 -1.18 -13.19
N GLU A 397 8.54 -2.22 -12.51
CA GLU A 397 7.67 -2.11 -11.32
C GLU A 397 8.41 -1.55 -10.09
N ALA A 398 9.73 -1.80 -9.95
CA ALA A 398 10.50 -1.39 -8.79
C ALA A 398 10.45 0.13 -8.58
N GLY A 399 10.74 0.91 -9.62
CA GLY A 399 10.71 2.37 -9.52
C GLY A 399 9.31 2.93 -9.24
N LEU A 400 8.26 2.26 -9.70
CA LEU A 400 6.89 2.63 -9.35
C LEU A 400 6.57 2.28 -7.90
N ARG A 401 7.01 1.12 -7.40
CA ARG A 401 6.86 0.73 -5.99
C ARG A 401 7.55 1.71 -5.05
N ASP A 402 8.71 2.28 -5.45
CA ASP A 402 9.41 3.28 -4.64
C ASP A 402 8.64 4.60 -4.56
N GLN A 403 8.08 5.07 -5.68
CA GLN A 403 7.22 6.26 -5.67
C GLN A 403 5.94 6.04 -4.85
N LEU A 404 5.34 4.85 -4.95
CA LEU A 404 4.16 4.49 -4.17
C LEU A 404 4.45 4.33 -2.67
N ALA A 405 5.64 3.86 -2.28
CA ALA A 405 6.06 3.82 -0.88
C ALA A 405 6.15 5.24 -0.28
N LEU A 406 6.71 6.18 -1.04
CA LEU A 406 6.72 7.59 -0.64
C LEU A 406 5.29 8.16 -0.54
N PHE A 407 4.45 7.90 -1.55
CA PHE A 407 3.05 8.33 -1.53
C PHE A 407 2.29 7.74 -0.33
N HIS A 408 2.46 6.45 -0.05
CA HIS A 408 1.77 5.71 1.02
C HIS A 408 1.95 6.39 2.38
N VAL A 409 3.20 6.64 2.77
CA VAL A 409 3.51 7.27 4.05
C VAL A 409 3.13 8.75 4.04
N TYR A 410 3.40 9.45 2.95
CA TYR A 410 3.07 10.86 2.81
C TYR A 410 1.56 11.12 2.94
N HIS A 411 0.74 10.31 2.25
CA HIS A 411 -0.73 10.37 2.34
C HIS A 411 -1.24 10.08 3.75
N ASN A 412 -0.71 9.03 4.40
CA ASN A 412 -1.24 8.59 5.69
C ASN A 412 -0.82 9.49 6.86
N PHE A 413 0.42 9.96 6.87
CA PHE A 413 1.00 10.60 8.07
C PHE A 413 1.26 12.10 7.91
N VAL A 414 1.55 12.58 6.69
CA VAL A 414 2.02 13.95 6.46
C VAL A 414 0.92 14.88 5.96
N VAL A 415 0.03 14.40 5.10
CA VAL A 415 -0.99 15.25 4.48
C VAL A 415 -2.30 15.19 5.25
N PRO A 416 -2.75 16.30 5.88
CA PRO A 416 -4.08 16.37 6.48
C PRO A 416 -5.18 16.20 5.42
N HIS A 417 -6.19 15.42 5.74
CA HIS A 417 -7.33 15.22 4.86
C HIS A 417 -8.48 16.14 5.25
N ALA A 418 -8.98 16.94 4.31
CA ALA A 418 -9.99 17.99 4.60
C ALA A 418 -11.27 17.45 5.27
N SER A 419 -11.73 16.25 4.92
CA SER A 419 -12.93 15.65 5.52
C SER A 419 -12.71 15.07 6.93
N LEU A 420 -11.45 14.93 7.37
CA LEU A 420 -11.09 14.40 8.68
C LEU A 420 -10.82 15.48 9.72
N ARG A 421 -10.80 16.76 9.30
CA ARG A 421 -10.56 17.89 10.21
C ARG A 421 -11.49 17.82 11.43
N GLN A 422 -10.94 18.09 12.60
CA GLN A 422 -11.65 18.05 13.86
C GLN A 422 -12.02 19.49 14.33
N PRO A 423 -13.24 19.74 14.80
CA PRO A 423 -13.59 21.04 15.34
C PRO A 423 -12.80 21.31 16.63
N LEU A 424 -12.28 22.52 16.77
CA LEU A 424 -11.68 22.97 18.02
C LEU A 424 -12.79 23.43 18.98
N LEU A 425 -12.73 23.01 20.23
CA LEU A 425 -13.66 23.45 21.28
C LEU A 425 -13.56 24.95 21.51
N VAL A 426 -12.34 25.49 21.45
CA VAL A 426 -12.06 26.93 21.52
C VAL A 426 -11.25 27.29 20.29
N PRO A 427 -11.75 28.23 19.42
CA PRO A 427 -10.99 28.67 18.27
C PRO A 427 -9.65 29.30 18.66
N GLU A 428 -8.58 28.87 17.98
CA GLU A 428 -7.24 29.44 18.18
C GLU A 428 -7.11 30.78 17.48
N VAL A 429 -6.65 31.81 18.21
CA VAL A 429 -6.37 33.13 17.64
C VAL A 429 -5.13 33.00 16.74
N THR A 430 -5.25 33.38 15.48
CA THR A 430 -4.12 33.43 14.57
C THR A 430 -3.27 34.66 14.83
N ASN A 431 -1.94 34.51 14.85
CA ASN A 431 -0.98 35.62 14.98
C ASN A 431 -1.00 36.49 13.71
N GLY A 432 -2.09 37.18 13.45
CA GLY A 432 -2.26 38.01 12.28
C GLY A 432 -3.70 38.44 12.02
N ARG A 433 -3.97 39.07 10.88
CA ARG A 433 -5.27 39.66 10.49
C ARG A 433 -6.27 38.62 9.93
N GLY A 434 -6.20 37.36 10.35
CA GLY A 434 -7.10 36.29 9.88
C GLY A 434 -8.19 35.92 10.89
N ALA A 435 -9.25 35.26 10.42
CA ALA A 435 -10.26 34.66 11.28
C ALA A 435 -9.63 33.59 12.19
N ALA A 436 -10.16 33.45 13.42
CA ALA A 436 -9.71 32.42 14.35
C ALA A 436 -9.82 31.02 13.73
N LYS A 437 -8.83 30.17 13.98
CA LYS A 437 -8.78 28.82 13.45
C LYS A 437 -9.74 27.91 14.23
N GLY A 438 -10.84 27.53 13.59
CA GLY A 438 -11.88 26.72 14.21
C GLY A 438 -11.69 25.20 14.06
N TRP A 439 -10.63 24.75 13.37
CA TRP A 439 -10.44 23.35 13.01
C TRP A 439 -9.00 22.91 13.21
N ARG A 440 -8.81 21.72 13.81
CA ARG A 440 -7.52 21.03 13.88
C ARG A 440 -7.36 20.16 12.61
N PRO A 441 -6.20 20.23 11.92
CA PRO A 441 -5.91 19.31 10.82
C PRO A 441 -5.80 17.88 11.36
N CYS A 442 -6.25 16.90 10.56
CA CYS A 442 -6.20 15.50 10.91
C CYS A 442 -5.75 14.70 9.68
N THR A 443 -4.74 13.84 9.86
CA THR A 443 -4.27 12.90 8.84
C THR A 443 -5.04 11.60 8.92
N PRO A 444 -5.01 10.75 7.88
CA PRO A 444 -5.57 9.39 7.94
C PRO A 444 -5.03 8.56 9.12
N ALA A 445 -3.74 8.63 9.40
CA ALA A 445 -3.12 7.92 10.53
C ALA A 445 -3.64 8.43 11.88
N MET A 446 -3.84 9.74 12.05
CA MET A 446 -4.48 10.31 13.25
C MET A 446 -5.93 9.83 13.40
N ALA A 447 -6.69 9.83 12.31
CA ALA A 447 -8.08 9.37 12.32
C ALA A 447 -8.22 7.88 12.63
N ALA A 448 -7.19 7.09 12.31
CA ALA A 448 -7.09 5.68 12.65
C ALA A 448 -6.52 5.41 14.06
N GLY A 449 -6.11 6.45 14.80
CA GLY A 449 -5.54 6.32 16.14
C GLY A 449 -4.08 5.83 16.18
N LEU A 450 -3.36 5.92 15.05
CA LEU A 450 -1.96 5.46 14.95
C LEU A 450 -0.96 6.54 15.40
N THR A 451 -1.39 7.79 15.52
CA THR A 451 -0.57 8.92 15.94
C THR A 451 -1.46 10.06 16.45
N ASP A 452 -0.91 10.91 17.29
CA ASP A 452 -1.59 12.05 17.91
C ASP A 452 -1.38 13.38 17.17
N HIS A 453 -0.46 13.41 16.20
CA HIS A 453 -0.07 14.64 15.48
C HIS A 453 0.12 14.43 13.98
N VAL A 454 0.20 15.53 13.25
CA VAL A 454 0.58 15.58 11.84
C VAL A 454 2.10 15.50 11.73
N TRP A 455 2.61 14.42 11.18
CA TRP A 455 4.05 14.26 10.98
C TRP A 455 4.57 15.18 9.88
N SER A 456 5.73 15.77 10.09
CA SER A 456 6.48 16.33 8.98
C SER A 456 7.21 15.21 8.22
N LEU A 457 7.46 15.41 6.93
CA LEU A 457 8.26 14.44 6.15
C LEU A 457 9.67 14.28 6.76
N LYS A 458 10.22 15.33 7.37
CA LYS A 458 11.51 15.28 8.07
C LYS A 458 11.47 14.32 9.27
N GLU A 459 10.43 14.40 10.10
CA GLU A 459 10.26 13.50 11.25
C GLU A 459 10.14 12.04 10.82
N VAL A 460 9.31 11.77 9.79
CA VAL A 460 9.19 10.42 9.22
C VAL A 460 10.54 9.87 8.76
N LEU A 461 11.33 10.69 8.06
CA LEU A 461 12.63 10.27 7.52
C LEU A 461 13.73 10.19 8.60
N LEU A 462 13.55 10.83 9.75
CA LEU A 462 14.42 10.70 10.91
C LEU A 462 14.01 9.57 11.84
N TYR A 463 12.77 9.08 11.72
CA TYR A 463 12.28 8.02 12.58
C TYR A 463 13.04 6.72 12.34
N ARG A 464 13.68 6.22 13.38
CA ARG A 464 14.34 4.91 13.33
C ARG A 464 13.35 3.84 13.74
N VAL A 465 13.02 2.99 12.79
CA VAL A 465 12.12 1.86 13.04
C VAL A 465 12.84 0.83 13.91
N PRO A 466 12.27 0.46 15.07
CA PRO A 466 12.81 -0.63 15.88
C PRO A 466 12.84 -1.94 15.09
N PRO A 467 13.83 -2.82 15.36
CA PRO A 467 13.95 -4.08 14.62
C PRO A 467 12.89 -5.13 14.98
N TRP A 468 12.10 -4.89 16.03
CA TRP A 468 10.98 -5.74 16.47
C TRP A 468 9.79 -4.92 16.92
N PRO A 469 8.58 -5.51 16.88
CA PRO A 469 7.37 -4.86 17.39
C PRO A 469 7.51 -4.50 18.86
N GLN A 470 7.03 -3.32 19.21
CA GLN A 470 6.97 -2.84 20.60
C GLN A 470 5.60 -2.20 20.84
N ALA A 471 5.15 -2.21 22.09
CA ALA A 471 3.95 -1.46 22.46
C ALA A 471 4.18 0.02 22.11
N GLN A 472 3.34 0.52 21.21
CA GLN A 472 3.37 1.93 20.84
C GLN A 472 2.73 2.71 21.99
N THR A 473 3.52 3.51 22.69
CA THR A 473 2.98 4.54 23.59
C THR A 473 2.51 5.68 22.71
N VAL A 474 1.22 5.69 22.41
CA VAL A 474 0.53 6.83 21.77
C VAL A 474 0.24 7.90 22.81
#